data_087271c52de1c32a8fa901eb7b096a3b
#
_entry.id   087271c52de1c32a8fa901eb7b096a3b
#
_cell.length_a   1.000
_cell.length_b   1.000
_cell.length_c   1.000
_cell.angle_alpha   90.00
_cell.angle_beta   90.00
_cell.angle_gamma   90.00
#
_symmetry.space_group_name_H-M   'P 1'
#
loop_
_entity.id
_entity.type
_entity.pdbx_description
1 polymer ?
#
loop_
_entity_poly.entity_id
_entity_poly.type
_entity_poly.pdbx_seq_one_letter_code
_entity_poly.pdbx_strand_id
1 'polypeptide(L)'
;MKPFLFLIASAALCLALPEEGLLLDLDAAKGLTLEDGDKVSAWENQAPAAKAKLFVKQDEGRKEKGSGRPTLRPAIPELNGKPALVFRRQELVCMDEDTFDGLITGKGHTWFAVISVFPQQDGLKDVNSFFGNLRNGAKYEGVWGCVNDDNTLWYGVRNSLTFGRFDKNNPQLLGPILETGKFHIVGGRMAAGAGTAKLELFANGANPVATAEIPVEAAANPSKMTLGQERDAIEHPGHESFDGEITRFLIWERPLTETELTNTIATLLKTYIEK
;
A
#
# COMPACT_ATOMS: atom_id res chain seq x y z
N MET A 1 -0.03 -48.56 35.78
CA MET A 1 -0.36 -47.15 35.58
C MET A 1 0.09 -46.77 34.17
N LYS A 2 -0.85 -46.48 33.23
CA LYS A 2 -0.52 -46.01 31.89
C LYS A 2 -0.48 -44.49 31.92
N PRO A 3 0.54 -43.80 31.35
CA PRO A 3 0.55 -42.37 31.29
C PRO A 3 -0.46 -41.88 30.21
N PHE A 4 -1.37 -41.02 30.62
CA PHE A 4 -2.24 -40.28 29.71
C PHE A 4 -1.41 -39.14 29.09
N LEU A 5 -1.16 -39.24 27.78
CA LEU A 5 -0.55 -38.17 26.99
C LEU A 5 -1.66 -37.14 26.66
N PHE A 6 -1.62 -36.00 27.32
CA PHE A 6 -2.46 -34.84 26.93
C PHE A 6 -1.88 -34.23 25.67
N LEU A 7 -2.51 -34.45 24.53
CA LEU A 7 -2.25 -33.71 23.31
C LEU A 7 -2.90 -32.34 23.47
N ILE A 8 -2.13 -31.30 23.76
CA ILE A 8 -2.59 -29.92 23.69
C ILE A 8 -2.60 -29.56 22.22
N ALA A 9 -3.78 -29.63 21.58
CA ALA A 9 -4.00 -29.07 20.27
C ALA A 9 -3.95 -27.54 20.41
N SER A 10 -2.85 -26.93 20.03
CA SER A 10 -2.74 -25.49 19.86
C SER A 10 -3.62 -25.10 18.68
N ALA A 11 -4.85 -24.67 18.96
CA ALA A 11 -5.68 -24.01 17.96
C ALA A 11 -4.98 -22.69 17.62
N ALA A 12 -4.34 -22.65 16.46
CA ALA A 12 -3.83 -21.41 15.90
C ALA A 12 -5.03 -20.50 15.62
N LEU A 13 -5.29 -19.54 16.52
CA LEU A 13 -6.26 -18.50 16.31
C LEU A 13 -5.85 -17.73 15.03
N CYS A 14 -6.62 -17.87 13.96
CA CYS A 14 -6.53 -16.95 12.84
C CYS A 14 -7.21 -15.66 13.31
N LEU A 15 -6.40 -14.69 13.75
CA LEU A 15 -6.92 -13.41 14.20
C LEU A 15 -7.51 -12.67 13.00
N ALA A 16 -8.78 -12.28 13.10
CA ALA A 16 -9.42 -11.45 12.08
C ALA A 16 -8.71 -10.07 12.03
N LEU A 17 -8.67 -9.48 10.83
CA LEU A 17 -8.19 -8.11 10.68
C LEU A 17 -9.13 -7.15 11.44
N PRO A 18 -8.60 -6.07 12.05
CA PRO A 18 -9.45 -5.05 12.67
C PRO A 18 -10.41 -4.44 11.63
N GLU A 19 -11.71 -4.45 11.93
CA GLU A 19 -12.72 -3.89 11.00
C GLU A 19 -12.92 -2.38 11.23
N GLU A 20 -12.73 -1.91 12.46
CA GLU A 20 -12.90 -0.51 12.80
C GLU A 20 -11.90 0.38 12.05
N GLY A 21 -12.45 1.33 11.29
CA GLY A 21 -11.66 2.26 10.47
C GLY A 21 -11.03 1.63 9.21
N LEU A 22 -11.33 0.37 8.89
CA LEU A 22 -10.85 -0.27 7.65
C LEU A 22 -11.51 0.41 6.44
N LEU A 23 -10.72 1.19 5.72
CA LEU A 23 -11.13 2.00 4.59
C LEU A 23 -10.88 1.29 3.25
N LEU A 24 -9.81 0.49 3.19
CA LEU A 24 -9.41 -0.25 2.01
C LEU A 24 -8.97 -1.67 2.38
N ASP A 25 -9.50 -2.63 1.64
CA ASP A 25 -9.13 -4.03 1.69
C ASP A 25 -9.15 -4.60 0.27
N LEU A 26 -7.99 -4.62 -0.38
CA LEU A 26 -7.79 -5.22 -1.70
C LEU A 26 -7.09 -6.57 -1.54
N ASP A 27 -7.72 -7.63 -2.05
CA ASP A 27 -7.21 -9.00 -2.05
C ASP A 27 -7.17 -9.51 -3.49
N ALA A 28 -6.00 -9.82 -4.03
CA ALA A 28 -5.87 -10.30 -5.41
C ALA A 28 -6.63 -11.62 -5.69
N ALA A 29 -7.07 -12.33 -4.63
CA ALA A 29 -7.93 -13.50 -4.77
C ALA A 29 -9.41 -13.14 -4.94
N LYS A 30 -9.81 -11.85 -4.85
CA LYS A 30 -11.21 -11.43 -4.82
C LYS A 30 -11.44 -10.13 -5.59
N GLY A 31 -12.65 -10.00 -6.15
CA GLY A 31 -13.12 -8.73 -6.68
C GLY A 31 -12.40 -8.22 -7.93
N LEU A 32 -11.71 -9.08 -8.68
CA LEU A 32 -11.06 -8.70 -9.92
C LEU A 32 -12.02 -8.76 -11.10
N THR A 33 -12.00 -7.75 -11.95
CA THR A 33 -12.59 -7.79 -13.29
C THR A 33 -11.46 -7.87 -14.31
N LEU A 34 -11.49 -8.92 -15.14
CA LEU A 34 -10.49 -9.15 -16.18
C LEU A 34 -11.04 -8.73 -17.54
N GLU A 35 -10.18 -8.16 -18.38
CA GLU A 35 -10.45 -7.85 -19.78
C GLU A 35 -9.22 -8.25 -20.61
N ASP A 36 -9.44 -8.71 -21.83
CA ASP A 36 -8.37 -9.11 -22.74
C ASP A 36 -7.41 -10.17 -22.14
N GLY A 37 -8.00 -11.25 -21.60
CA GLY A 37 -7.27 -12.36 -20.99
C GLY A 37 -7.03 -12.16 -19.50
N ASP A 38 -5.80 -11.92 -19.09
CA ASP A 38 -5.37 -11.79 -17.70
C ASP A 38 -5.17 -10.33 -17.24
N LYS A 39 -5.50 -9.35 -18.10
CA LYS A 39 -5.40 -7.93 -17.76
C LYS A 39 -6.51 -7.50 -16.82
N VAL A 40 -6.14 -6.84 -15.73
CA VAL A 40 -7.09 -6.39 -14.70
C VAL A 40 -7.61 -5.00 -15.06
N SER A 41 -8.93 -4.91 -15.29
CA SER A 41 -9.61 -3.65 -15.56
C SER A 41 -10.22 -3.01 -14.33
N ALA A 42 -10.50 -3.80 -13.27
CA ALA A 42 -10.94 -3.27 -11.98
C ALA A 42 -10.57 -4.21 -10.83
N TRP A 43 -10.38 -3.63 -9.65
CA TRP A 43 -10.15 -4.32 -8.38
C TRP A 43 -11.10 -3.77 -7.32
N GLU A 44 -11.99 -4.63 -6.80
CA GLU A 44 -13.01 -4.25 -5.85
C GLU A 44 -12.48 -4.21 -4.41
N ASN A 45 -12.77 -3.10 -3.73
CA ASN A 45 -12.48 -2.91 -2.31
C ASN A 45 -13.46 -3.74 -1.46
N GLN A 46 -12.93 -4.68 -0.69
CA GLN A 46 -13.68 -5.61 0.16
C GLN A 46 -13.99 -5.03 1.55
N ALA A 47 -13.47 -3.83 1.91
CA ALA A 47 -13.75 -3.21 3.20
C ALA A 47 -15.26 -2.95 3.38
N PRO A 48 -15.90 -3.44 4.47
CA PRO A 48 -17.37 -3.42 4.60
C PRO A 48 -17.96 -2.01 4.54
N ALA A 49 -17.32 -1.05 5.20
CA ALA A 49 -17.77 0.34 5.33
C ALA A 49 -17.22 1.29 4.25
N ALA A 50 -16.47 0.78 3.27
CA ALA A 50 -15.84 1.61 2.25
C ALA A 50 -16.86 2.31 1.36
N LYS A 51 -16.72 3.62 1.18
CA LYS A 51 -17.46 4.43 0.22
C LYS A 51 -16.96 4.17 -1.20
N ALA A 52 -15.65 4.23 -1.41
CA ALA A 52 -15.01 3.90 -2.67
C ALA A 52 -14.92 2.37 -2.84
N LYS A 53 -15.57 1.84 -3.87
CA LYS A 53 -15.67 0.40 -4.08
C LYS A 53 -14.72 -0.13 -5.15
N LEU A 54 -14.27 0.69 -6.08
CA LEU A 54 -13.50 0.21 -7.23
C LEU A 54 -12.23 1.02 -7.44
N PHE A 55 -11.16 0.30 -7.71
CA PHE A 55 -9.96 0.79 -8.39
C PHE A 55 -10.05 0.34 -9.85
N VAL A 56 -10.08 1.26 -10.77
CA VAL A 56 -10.32 0.99 -12.19
C VAL A 56 -9.08 1.29 -13.02
N LYS A 57 -8.99 0.63 -14.18
CA LYS A 57 -7.95 0.87 -15.18
C LYS A 57 -7.87 2.33 -15.59
N GLN A 58 -6.66 2.80 -15.82
CA GLN A 58 -6.41 4.10 -16.47
C GLN A 58 -5.79 3.85 -17.84
N ASP A 59 -6.61 3.96 -18.89
CA ASP A 59 -6.18 3.81 -20.28
C ASP A 59 -5.88 5.17 -20.94
N GLU A 60 -6.33 6.28 -20.36
CA GLU A 60 -6.09 7.62 -20.85
C GLU A 60 -4.59 7.96 -20.80
N GLY A 61 -4.10 8.67 -21.82
CA GLY A 61 -2.67 8.98 -21.95
C GLY A 61 -1.79 7.80 -22.40
N ARG A 62 -2.31 6.57 -22.48
CA ARG A 62 -1.57 5.40 -22.96
C ARG A 62 -1.60 5.28 -24.48
N LYS A 63 -0.45 4.98 -25.09
CA LYS A 63 -0.33 4.82 -26.56
C LYS A 63 -1.10 3.61 -27.08
N GLU A 64 -1.10 2.52 -26.29
CA GLU A 64 -1.74 1.27 -26.66
C GLU A 64 -2.87 0.96 -25.67
N LYS A 65 -4.04 0.59 -26.20
CA LYS A 65 -5.20 0.20 -25.40
C LYS A 65 -4.84 -0.97 -24.48
N GLY A 66 -5.13 -0.83 -23.20
CA GLY A 66 -4.88 -1.86 -22.19
C GLY A 66 -3.43 -1.98 -21.71
N SER A 67 -2.49 -1.16 -22.24
CA SER A 67 -1.11 -1.16 -21.77
C SER A 67 -0.95 -0.58 -20.35
N GLY A 68 -1.95 0.16 -19.86
CA GLY A 68 -2.01 0.68 -18.49
C GLY A 68 -2.54 -0.30 -17.44
N ARG A 69 -2.96 -1.50 -17.83
CA ARG A 69 -3.62 -2.46 -16.95
C ARG A 69 -2.63 -3.48 -16.38
N PRO A 70 -2.58 -3.69 -15.06
CA PRO A 70 -1.78 -4.75 -14.47
C PRO A 70 -2.31 -6.14 -14.90
N THR A 71 -1.46 -7.15 -14.76
CA THR A 71 -1.76 -8.52 -15.20
C THR A 71 -1.93 -9.43 -13.99
N LEU A 72 -2.94 -10.30 -13.99
CA LEU A 72 -3.15 -11.31 -12.94
C LEU A 72 -2.16 -12.47 -13.11
N ARG A 73 -1.41 -12.78 -12.04
CA ARG A 73 -0.66 -14.02 -11.86
C ARG A 73 -1.44 -14.91 -10.88
N PRO A 74 -2.11 -15.97 -11.36
CA PRO A 74 -3.21 -16.60 -10.62
C PRO A 74 -2.79 -17.50 -9.44
N ALA A 75 -1.57 -18.06 -9.46
CA ALA A 75 -1.09 -18.95 -8.41
C ALA A 75 0.41 -18.82 -8.25
N ILE A 76 0.84 -18.43 -7.07
CA ILE A 76 2.24 -18.16 -6.76
C ILE A 76 2.67 -19.08 -5.63
N PRO A 77 3.58 -20.06 -5.87
CA PRO A 77 4.01 -21.00 -4.82
C PRO A 77 4.58 -20.31 -3.58
N GLU A 78 5.28 -19.20 -3.76
CA GLU A 78 5.89 -18.40 -2.70
C GLU A 78 4.84 -17.67 -1.83
N LEU A 79 3.59 -17.56 -2.33
CA LEU A 79 2.42 -16.99 -1.63
C LEU A 79 1.42 -18.05 -1.17
N ASN A 80 1.87 -19.26 -0.89
CA ASN A 80 0.96 -20.38 -0.54
C ASN A 80 -0.11 -20.63 -1.63
N GLY A 81 0.24 -20.45 -2.92
CA GLY A 81 -0.67 -20.62 -4.06
C GLY A 81 -1.65 -19.47 -4.29
N LYS A 82 -1.51 -18.35 -3.59
CA LYS A 82 -2.38 -17.18 -3.79
C LYS A 82 -1.95 -16.37 -5.02
N PRO A 83 -2.88 -15.60 -5.61
CA PRO A 83 -2.60 -14.73 -6.74
C PRO A 83 -1.93 -13.41 -6.33
N ALA A 84 -1.36 -12.72 -7.32
CA ALA A 84 -0.95 -11.32 -7.23
C ALA A 84 -1.21 -10.59 -8.56
N LEU A 85 -1.30 -9.27 -8.50
CA LEU A 85 -1.32 -8.41 -9.67
C LEU A 85 0.11 -7.97 -9.99
N VAL A 86 0.54 -8.20 -11.21
CA VAL A 86 1.84 -7.79 -11.73
C VAL A 86 1.72 -6.39 -12.33
N PHE A 87 2.52 -5.48 -11.82
CA PHE A 87 2.68 -4.12 -12.32
C PHE A 87 4.02 -3.99 -13.04
N ARG A 88 3.97 -3.42 -14.23
CA ARG A 88 5.10 -3.04 -15.06
C ARG A 88 4.81 -1.64 -15.60
N ARG A 89 4.83 -0.64 -14.70
CA ARG A 89 4.46 0.74 -14.98
C ARG A 89 2.97 0.90 -15.33
N GLN A 90 2.10 0.02 -14.82
CA GLN A 90 0.65 0.11 -14.90
C GLN A 90 0.07 0.70 -13.62
N GLU A 91 -1.23 1.02 -13.68
CA GLU A 91 -1.94 1.54 -12.54
C GLU A 91 -3.42 1.15 -12.52
N LEU A 92 -3.99 1.19 -11.31
CA LEU A 92 -5.43 1.21 -11.07
C LEU A 92 -5.75 2.44 -10.20
N VAL A 93 -6.84 3.14 -10.52
CA VAL A 93 -7.21 4.41 -9.89
C VAL A 93 -8.55 4.31 -9.20
N CYS A 94 -8.64 4.76 -7.96
CA CYS A 94 -9.90 5.07 -7.31
C CYS A 94 -10.38 6.44 -7.78
N MET A 95 -11.50 6.49 -8.50
CA MET A 95 -12.00 7.73 -9.10
C MET A 95 -12.65 8.68 -8.09
N ASP A 96 -12.95 8.23 -6.87
CA ASP A 96 -13.40 9.08 -5.77
C ASP A 96 -12.19 9.83 -5.20
N GLU A 97 -12.23 11.16 -5.29
CA GLU A 97 -11.10 12.02 -4.92
C GLU A 97 -11.02 12.23 -3.40
N ASP A 98 -12.16 12.20 -2.68
CA ASP A 98 -12.25 12.63 -1.28
C ASP A 98 -12.10 11.47 -0.27
N THR A 99 -12.26 10.22 -0.71
CA THR A 99 -12.31 9.06 0.21
C THR A 99 -11.07 8.92 1.09
N PHE A 100 -9.89 9.33 0.59
CA PHE A 100 -8.61 9.11 1.26
C PHE A 100 -7.99 10.37 1.88
N ASP A 101 -8.67 11.50 1.87
CA ASP A 101 -8.15 12.78 2.40
C ASP A 101 -7.90 12.73 3.90
N GLY A 102 -8.77 12.02 4.63
CA GLY A 102 -8.66 11.86 6.08
C GLY A 102 -7.35 11.24 6.58
N LEU A 103 -6.63 10.53 5.71
CA LEU A 103 -5.40 9.85 6.08
C LEU A 103 -4.31 10.77 6.62
N ILE A 104 -4.25 12.02 6.14
CA ILE A 104 -3.19 12.99 6.48
C ILE A 104 -3.68 14.23 7.24
N THR A 105 -5.00 14.36 7.46
CA THR A 105 -5.62 15.58 8.02
C THR A 105 -5.85 15.52 9.53
N GLY A 106 -5.22 14.60 10.25
CA GLY A 106 -5.24 14.53 11.72
C GLY A 106 -5.91 13.27 12.30
N LYS A 107 -6.65 12.48 11.52
CA LYS A 107 -7.18 11.19 11.98
C LYS A 107 -6.08 10.13 12.12
N GLY A 108 -4.98 10.32 11.43
CA GLY A 108 -3.92 9.34 11.28
C GLY A 108 -4.34 8.18 10.38
N HIS A 109 -3.42 7.26 10.16
CA HIS A 109 -3.70 6.07 9.34
C HIS A 109 -2.74 4.94 9.66
N THR A 110 -3.10 3.75 9.19
CA THR A 110 -2.20 2.61 9.04
C THR A 110 -2.46 1.97 7.68
N TRP A 111 -1.40 1.62 6.98
CA TRP A 111 -1.50 0.82 5.76
C TRP A 111 -0.55 -0.38 5.82
N PHE A 112 -0.93 -1.48 5.15
CA PHE A 112 -0.07 -2.63 4.89
C PHE A 112 -0.23 -3.08 3.45
N ALA A 113 0.89 -3.47 2.85
CA ALA A 113 0.91 -4.13 1.55
C ALA A 113 1.75 -5.42 1.61
N VAL A 114 1.32 -6.43 0.87
CA VAL A 114 2.12 -7.63 0.59
C VAL A 114 2.58 -7.51 -0.84
N ILE A 115 3.85 -7.22 -1.04
CA ILE A 115 4.45 -6.89 -2.34
C ILE A 115 5.69 -7.72 -2.64
N SER A 116 5.98 -7.91 -3.91
CA SER A 116 7.28 -8.32 -4.45
C SER A 116 7.79 -7.22 -5.37
N VAL A 117 9.09 -6.98 -5.39
CA VAL A 117 9.72 -5.97 -6.24
C VAL A 117 10.48 -6.63 -7.38
N PHE A 118 10.50 -5.96 -8.53
CA PHE A 118 11.36 -6.27 -9.67
C PHE A 118 12.45 -5.18 -9.79
N PRO A 119 13.42 -5.33 -10.71
CA PRO A 119 14.24 -4.19 -11.10
C PRO A 119 13.35 -3.06 -11.64
N GLN A 120 13.48 -1.86 -11.09
CA GLN A 120 12.68 -0.71 -11.49
C GLN A 120 13.12 -0.20 -12.88
N GLN A 121 12.18 -0.02 -13.79
CA GLN A 121 12.48 0.29 -15.19
C GLN A 121 12.37 1.77 -15.53
N ASP A 122 11.65 2.54 -14.70
CA ASP A 122 11.45 3.96 -14.97
C ASP A 122 12.74 4.79 -14.79
N GLY A 123 13.71 4.24 -14.06
CA GLY A 123 15.00 4.88 -13.82
C GLY A 123 14.92 6.13 -12.95
N LEU A 124 13.78 6.36 -12.30
CA LEU A 124 13.65 7.40 -11.31
C LEU A 124 14.29 6.93 -10.01
N LYS A 125 15.35 7.64 -9.64
CA LYS A 125 16.20 7.29 -8.51
C LYS A 125 15.43 7.04 -7.22
N ASP A 126 14.33 7.74 -7.00
CA ASP A 126 13.72 7.86 -5.68
C ASP A 126 12.18 7.80 -5.65
N VAL A 127 11.51 7.53 -6.78
CA VAL A 127 10.03 7.51 -6.82
C VAL A 127 9.53 6.43 -7.76
N ASN A 128 9.45 5.17 -7.27
CA ASN A 128 8.75 4.10 -7.95
C ASN A 128 7.63 3.65 -7.02
N SER A 129 6.45 4.27 -7.17
CA SER A 129 5.37 4.18 -6.19
C SER A 129 4.48 2.99 -6.41
N PHE A 130 4.29 2.14 -5.40
CA PHE A 130 3.31 1.06 -5.46
C PHE A 130 1.90 1.52 -5.04
N PHE A 131 1.78 2.65 -4.35
CA PHE A 131 0.52 3.38 -4.16
C PHE A 131 0.78 4.85 -3.85
N GLY A 132 -0.20 5.70 -4.10
CA GLY A 132 -0.16 7.09 -3.70
C GLY A 132 -1.44 7.86 -4.06
N ASN A 133 -1.62 9.02 -3.44
CA ASN A 133 -2.68 9.97 -3.76
C ASN A 133 -2.15 11.41 -3.79
N LEU A 134 -0.92 11.57 -4.28
CA LEU A 134 -0.26 12.85 -4.27
C LEU A 134 -0.97 13.87 -5.17
N ARG A 135 -1.36 15.00 -4.60
CA ARG A 135 -1.70 16.20 -5.34
C ARG A 135 -0.43 17.05 -5.49
N ASN A 136 -0.04 17.28 -6.73
CA ASN A 136 1.13 18.07 -7.08
C ASN A 136 0.68 19.44 -7.63
N GLY A 137 0.41 20.38 -6.74
CA GLY A 137 0.00 21.73 -7.06
C GLY A 137 1.02 22.78 -6.60
N ALA A 138 0.54 23.89 -6.05
CA ALA A 138 1.41 24.91 -5.42
C ALA A 138 2.13 24.38 -4.16
N LYS A 139 1.60 23.31 -3.58
CA LYS A 139 2.15 22.57 -2.43
C LYS A 139 1.95 21.07 -2.68
N TYR A 140 2.70 20.23 -1.98
CA TYR A 140 2.50 18.78 -2.03
C TYR A 140 1.49 18.32 -0.96
N GLU A 141 0.56 17.46 -1.33
CA GLU A 141 -0.47 16.90 -0.46
C GLU A 141 -0.71 15.44 -0.78
N GLY A 142 -0.56 14.54 0.19
CA GLY A 142 -0.84 13.13 -0.01
C GLY A 142 0.04 12.19 0.80
N VAL A 143 -0.19 10.91 0.59
CA VAL A 143 0.57 9.81 1.18
C VAL A 143 0.93 8.82 0.10
N TRP A 144 2.13 8.22 0.19
CA TRP A 144 2.53 7.16 -0.73
C TRP A 144 3.60 6.24 -0.16
N GLY A 145 3.62 5.02 -0.68
CA GLY A 145 4.69 4.04 -0.49
C GLY A 145 5.44 3.81 -1.80
N CYS A 146 6.76 3.81 -1.69
CA CYS A 146 7.65 3.74 -2.84
C CYS A 146 8.81 2.79 -2.63
N VAL A 147 9.50 2.52 -3.72
CA VAL A 147 10.88 2.02 -3.70
C VAL A 147 11.77 2.92 -4.56
N ASN A 148 13.05 3.00 -4.20
CA ASN A 148 14.07 3.61 -5.04
C ASN A 148 14.41 2.67 -6.22
N ASP A 149 15.26 3.11 -7.13
CA ASP A 149 15.77 2.29 -8.25
C ASP A 149 16.56 1.05 -7.79
N ASP A 150 17.14 1.07 -6.59
CA ASP A 150 17.80 -0.05 -5.93
C ASP A 150 16.87 -0.91 -5.07
N ASN A 151 15.56 -0.68 -5.15
CA ASN A 151 14.52 -1.30 -4.31
C ASN A 151 14.60 -0.95 -2.81
N THR A 152 15.28 0.11 -2.40
CA THR A 152 15.15 0.63 -1.04
C THR A 152 13.71 1.07 -0.79
N LEU A 153 13.05 0.43 0.17
CA LEU A 153 11.70 0.81 0.59
C LEU A 153 11.69 2.20 1.19
N TRP A 154 10.67 3.00 0.88
CA TRP A 154 10.41 4.21 1.62
C TRP A 154 8.92 4.58 1.69
N TYR A 155 8.60 5.40 2.68
CA TYR A 155 7.26 5.91 2.95
C TYR A 155 7.31 7.41 3.14
N GLY A 156 6.37 8.13 2.54
CA GLY A 156 6.27 9.59 2.60
C GLY A 156 4.85 10.06 2.84
N VAL A 157 4.76 11.20 3.55
CA VAL A 157 3.54 11.98 3.72
C VAL A 157 3.85 13.43 3.40
N ARG A 158 2.95 14.09 2.67
CA ARG A 158 2.99 15.50 2.34
C ARG A 158 1.75 16.18 2.90
N ASN A 159 1.93 17.31 3.52
CA ASN A 159 0.91 17.94 4.35
C ASN A 159 0.44 19.31 3.87
N SER A 160 0.69 19.70 2.64
CA SER A 160 0.27 21.01 2.11
C SER A 160 0.97 22.26 2.69
N LEU A 161 1.95 22.11 3.57
CA LEU A 161 2.60 23.29 4.16
C LEU A 161 3.66 23.91 3.25
N THR A 162 4.43 23.07 2.55
CA THR A 162 5.50 23.52 1.67
C THR A 162 5.55 22.73 0.38
N PHE A 163 6.02 23.38 -0.68
CA PHE A 163 6.46 22.70 -1.89
C PHE A 163 7.94 22.35 -1.72
N GLY A 164 8.20 21.33 -0.93
CA GLY A 164 9.56 20.86 -0.64
C GLY A 164 9.67 19.36 -0.79
N ARG A 165 10.87 18.89 -1.07
CA ARG A 165 11.18 17.47 -1.20
C ARG A 165 12.06 17.03 -0.06
N PHE A 166 11.62 16.04 0.74
CA PHE A 166 12.39 15.42 1.81
C PHE A 166 12.96 16.42 2.82
N ASP A 167 12.12 17.33 3.27
CA ASP A 167 12.43 18.28 4.33
C ASP A 167 11.65 17.97 5.63
N LYS A 168 11.77 18.82 6.64
CA LYS A 168 11.08 18.63 7.92
C LYS A 168 9.54 18.63 7.84
N ASN A 169 8.95 19.21 6.79
CA ASN A 169 7.52 19.23 6.56
C ASN A 169 7.07 18.06 5.67
N ASN A 170 8.01 17.46 4.97
CA ASN A 170 7.80 16.39 4.00
C ASN A 170 8.85 15.28 4.20
N PRO A 171 8.85 14.57 5.35
CA PRO A 171 9.84 13.57 5.65
C PRO A 171 9.75 12.35 4.72
N GLN A 172 10.92 11.76 4.42
CA GLN A 172 11.04 10.47 3.78
C GLN A 172 11.57 9.46 4.80
N LEU A 173 10.80 8.41 5.07
CA LEU A 173 11.25 7.31 5.92
C LEU A 173 11.87 6.24 5.05
N LEU A 174 13.18 6.05 5.16
CA LEU A 174 13.91 5.01 4.42
C LEU A 174 13.92 3.70 5.21
N GLY A 175 13.55 2.63 4.55
CA GLY A 175 13.57 1.26 5.05
C GLY A 175 14.71 0.43 4.44
N PRO A 176 14.64 -0.91 4.54
CA PRO A 176 15.61 -1.79 3.92
C PRO A 176 15.45 -1.85 2.39
N ILE A 177 16.50 -2.32 1.72
CA ILE A 177 16.42 -2.79 0.34
C ILE A 177 15.58 -4.07 0.33
N LEU A 178 14.52 -4.10 -0.48
CA LEU A 178 13.68 -5.28 -0.66
C LEU A 178 14.34 -6.23 -1.65
N GLU A 179 14.42 -7.50 -1.30
CA GLU A 179 15.01 -8.52 -2.17
C GLU A 179 14.09 -8.81 -3.36
N THR A 180 14.62 -8.69 -4.56
CA THR A 180 13.89 -8.93 -5.82
C THR A 180 13.34 -10.35 -5.88
N GLY A 181 12.06 -10.48 -6.27
CA GLY A 181 11.38 -11.77 -6.43
C GLY A 181 10.94 -12.43 -5.14
N LYS A 182 11.19 -11.82 -3.97
CA LYS A 182 10.59 -12.23 -2.70
C LYS A 182 9.40 -11.36 -2.34
N PHE A 183 8.41 -11.95 -1.68
CA PHE A 183 7.31 -11.19 -1.12
C PHE A 183 7.65 -10.66 0.27
N HIS A 184 7.28 -9.42 0.50
CA HIS A 184 7.52 -8.67 1.73
C HIS A 184 6.20 -8.11 2.25
N ILE A 185 6.05 -8.07 3.57
CA ILE A 185 5.01 -7.29 4.23
C ILE A 185 5.62 -5.95 4.57
N VAL A 186 5.10 -4.91 3.96
CA VAL A 186 5.51 -3.52 4.21
C VAL A 186 4.33 -2.73 4.75
N GLY A 187 4.59 -1.73 5.59
CA GLY A 187 3.51 -0.94 6.18
C GLY A 187 3.97 0.41 6.68
N GLY A 188 3.02 1.32 6.84
CA GLY A 188 3.24 2.62 7.43
C GLY A 188 2.14 2.99 8.41
N ARG A 189 2.48 3.77 9.43
CA ARG A 189 1.53 4.31 10.39
C ARG A 189 1.81 5.79 10.63
N MET A 190 0.75 6.59 10.63
CA MET A 190 0.76 7.97 11.10
C MET A 190 -0.11 8.06 12.34
N ALA A 191 0.44 8.63 13.42
CA ALA A 191 -0.33 8.87 14.64
C ALA A 191 -1.47 9.88 14.39
N ALA A 192 -2.58 9.73 15.13
CA ALA A 192 -3.63 10.73 15.13
C ALA A 192 -3.24 11.94 15.98
N GLY A 193 -3.74 13.12 15.63
CA GLY A 193 -3.54 14.33 16.38
C GLY A 193 -3.50 15.59 15.53
N ALA A 194 -3.38 16.74 16.20
CA ALA A 194 -3.13 18.06 15.62
C ALA A 194 -1.71 18.51 15.99
N GLY A 195 -1.15 19.41 15.20
CA GLY A 195 0.22 19.92 15.41
C GLY A 195 1.25 19.01 14.77
N THR A 196 1.87 18.13 15.52
CA THR A 196 2.89 17.19 15.00
C THR A 196 2.47 15.75 15.25
N ALA A 197 2.57 14.90 14.24
CA ALA A 197 2.26 13.47 14.30
C ALA A 197 3.50 12.62 13.99
N LYS A 198 3.63 11.50 14.69
CA LYS A 198 4.68 10.49 14.44
C LYS A 198 4.34 9.68 13.21
N LEU A 199 5.34 9.46 12.35
CA LEU A 199 5.33 8.51 11.24
C LEU A 199 6.21 7.31 11.58
N GLU A 200 5.79 6.11 11.15
CA GLU A 200 6.51 4.86 11.34
C GLU A 200 6.43 4.02 10.07
N LEU A 201 7.55 3.43 9.67
CA LEU A 201 7.66 2.51 8.55
C LEU A 201 7.98 1.11 9.08
N PHE A 202 7.31 0.09 8.54
CA PHE A 202 7.46 -1.31 8.93
C PHE A 202 7.88 -2.17 7.72
N ALA A 203 8.72 -3.17 7.97
CA ALA A 203 9.11 -4.16 6.98
C ALA A 203 9.24 -5.53 7.66
N ASN A 204 8.41 -6.50 7.27
CA ASN A 204 8.40 -7.89 7.73
C ASN A 204 8.33 -8.09 9.26
N GLY A 205 7.89 -7.08 9.99
CA GLY A 205 7.80 -7.15 11.46
C GLY A 205 7.10 -5.95 12.07
N ALA A 206 6.73 -6.05 13.35
CA ALA A 206 5.97 -5.03 14.08
C ALA A 206 6.85 -3.92 14.69
N ASN A 207 8.17 -4.07 14.68
CA ASN A 207 9.07 -3.00 15.09
C ASN A 207 9.30 -2.05 13.91
N PRO A 208 9.14 -0.72 14.10
CA PRO A 208 9.39 0.23 13.02
C PRO A 208 10.87 0.21 12.61
N VAL A 209 11.13 0.18 11.30
CA VAL A 209 12.48 0.25 10.72
C VAL A 209 12.95 1.70 10.54
N ALA A 210 12.00 2.64 10.48
CA ALA A 210 12.27 4.09 10.46
C ALA A 210 11.12 4.85 11.11
N THR A 211 11.43 6.02 11.68
CA THR A 211 10.45 6.94 12.27
C THR A 211 10.78 8.38 11.91
N ALA A 212 9.75 9.22 11.80
CA ALA A 212 9.89 10.66 11.64
C ALA A 212 8.71 11.38 12.32
N GLU A 213 8.74 12.69 12.32
CA GLU A 213 7.62 13.55 12.71
C GLU A 213 7.21 14.42 11.55
N ILE A 214 5.91 14.70 11.43
CA ILE A 214 5.33 15.55 10.40
C ILE A 214 4.34 16.54 11.02
N PRO A 215 4.38 17.82 10.63
CA PRO A 215 3.31 18.75 10.98
C PRO A 215 2.01 18.33 10.31
N VAL A 216 0.90 18.37 11.05
CA VAL A 216 -0.44 18.04 10.54
C VAL A 216 -1.10 19.30 10.00
N GLU A 217 -1.66 19.21 8.78
CA GLU A 217 -2.46 20.26 8.16
C GLU A 217 -3.86 19.73 7.89
N ALA A 218 -4.82 20.21 8.67
CA ALA A 218 -6.20 19.73 8.60
C ALA A 218 -6.92 20.09 7.28
N ALA A 219 -6.40 21.07 6.55
CA ALA A 219 -6.96 21.52 5.26
C ALA A 219 -6.24 20.91 4.05
N ALA A 220 -5.36 19.94 4.27
CA ALA A 220 -4.73 19.22 3.16
C ALA A 220 -5.79 18.46 2.35
N ASN A 221 -5.67 18.51 1.03
CA ASN A 221 -6.63 17.94 0.08
C ASN A 221 -5.87 17.14 -1.00
N PRO A 222 -5.52 15.87 -0.70
CA PRO A 222 -4.89 14.97 -1.66
C PRO A 222 -5.69 14.76 -2.94
N SER A 223 -5.15 14.02 -3.87
CA SER A 223 -5.82 13.61 -5.11
C SER A 223 -6.37 12.19 -4.99
N LYS A 224 -6.76 11.62 -6.13
CA LYS A 224 -7.24 10.24 -6.26
C LYS A 224 -6.18 9.24 -5.80
N MET A 225 -6.60 8.21 -5.08
CA MET A 225 -5.70 7.10 -4.72
C MET A 225 -5.42 6.22 -5.93
N THR A 226 -4.14 5.92 -6.16
CA THR A 226 -3.66 5.03 -7.21
C THR A 226 -2.89 3.84 -6.64
N LEU A 227 -2.86 2.75 -7.38
CA LEU A 227 -1.99 1.60 -7.16
C LEU A 227 -1.03 1.46 -8.33
N GLY A 228 0.24 1.23 -8.04
CA GLY A 228 1.29 1.14 -9.06
C GLY A 228 1.84 2.48 -9.55
N GLN A 229 1.39 3.59 -8.93
CA GLN A 229 1.76 4.96 -9.30
C GLN A 229 1.63 5.89 -8.08
N GLU A 230 2.30 7.05 -8.07
CA GLU A 230 2.19 8.00 -6.95
C GLU A 230 0.92 8.87 -7.02
N ARG A 231 0.30 8.99 -8.20
CA ARG A 231 -0.88 9.82 -8.48
C ARG A 231 -1.56 9.35 -9.76
N ASP A 232 -2.74 9.92 -10.04
CA ASP A 232 -3.44 9.71 -11.32
C ASP A 232 -2.50 10.02 -12.50
N ALA A 233 -2.27 9.03 -13.35
CA ALA A 233 -1.21 9.05 -14.37
C ALA A 233 -1.62 9.65 -15.72
N ILE A 234 -2.75 10.36 -15.83
CA ILE A 234 -3.22 10.91 -17.10
C ILE A 234 -2.12 11.74 -17.80
N GLU A 235 -1.40 12.56 -17.03
CA GLU A 235 -0.32 13.40 -17.55
C GLU A 235 1.07 12.73 -17.54
N HIS A 236 1.23 11.66 -16.76
CA HIS A 236 2.49 10.97 -16.53
C HIS A 236 2.37 9.44 -16.69
N PRO A 237 1.76 8.93 -17.77
CA PRO A 237 1.46 7.50 -17.88
C PRO A 237 2.73 6.66 -17.87
N GLY A 238 2.87 5.81 -16.85
CA GLY A 238 4.01 4.92 -16.67
C GLY A 238 5.28 5.58 -16.14
N HIS A 239 5.21 6.81 -15.63
CA HIS A 239 6.28 7.48 -14.88
C HIS A 239 5.98 7.45 -13.39
N GLU A 240 7.02 7.54 -12.56
CA GLU A 240 6.88 7.47 -11.10
C GLU A 240 6.13 6.20 -10.64
N SER A 241 6.29 5.14 -11.43
CA SER A 241 5.52 3.90 -11.38
C SER A 241 6.32 2.73 -10.84
N PHE A 242 5.62 1.80 -10.25
CA PHE A 242 6.14 0.59 -9.64
C PHE A 242 6.31 -0.57 -10.65
N ASP A 243 7.43 -1.27 -10.54
CA ASP A 243 7.65 -2.57 -11.15
C ASP A 243 7.69 -3.64 -10.04
N GLY A 244 6.66 -4.48 -9.99
CA GLY A 244 6.55 -5.51 -8.97
C GLY A 244 5.19 -6.20 -8.96
N GLU A 245 4.88 -6.83 -7.84
CA GLU A 245 3.63 -7.55 -7.62
C GLU A 245 2.96 -7.07 -6.34
N ILE A 246 1.63 -6.98 -6.35
CA ILE A 246 0.80 -6.67 -5.17
C ILE A 246 -0.23 -7.79 -5.02
N THR A 247 -0.23 -8.49 -3.87
CA THR A 247 -1.24 -9.51 -3.56
C THR A 247 -2.30 -9.03 -2.57
N ARG A 248 -1.91 -8.16 -1.63
CA ARG A 248 -2.81 -7.57 -0.64
C ARG A 248 -2.47 -6.12 -0.41
N PHE A 249 -3.50 -5.26 -0.26
CA PHE A 249 -3.32 -3.88 0.18
C PHE A 249 -4.45 -3.47 1.13
N LEU A 250 -4.08 -2.92 2.28
CA LEU A 250 -4.97 -2.57 3.39
C LEU A 250 -4.71 -1.14 3.83
N ILE A 251 -5.77 -0.37 4.11
CA ILE A 251 -5.66 0.97 4.74
C ILE A 251 -6.73 1.11 5.81
N TRP A 252 -6.33 1.58 6.99
CA TRP A 252 -7.21 2.07 8.05
C TRP A 252 -7.10 3.59 8.16
N GLU A 253 -8.24 4.29 8.29
CA GLU A 253 -8.31 5.72 8.59
C GLU A 253 -8.15 5.96 10.10
N ARG A 254 -7.18 5.31 10.70
CA ARG A 254 -6.72 5.49 12.08
C ARG A 254 -5.38 4.80 12.29
N PRO A 255 -4.59 5.21 13.28
CA PRO A 255 -3.47 4.38 13.72
C PRO A 255 -3.99 3.10 14.37
N LEU A 256 -3.48 1.94 13.94
CA LEU A 256 -3.69 0.70 14.68
C LEU A 256 -2.91 0.75 16.00
N THR A 257 -3.48 0.18 17.06
CA THR A 257 -2.78 -0.06 18.32
C THR A 257 -1.62 -1.05 18.11
N GLU A 258 -0.66 -1.09 19.03
CA GLU A 258 0.47 -2.03 18.95
C GLU A 258 0.00 -3.49 18.85
N THR A 259 -1.06 -3.83 19.58
CA THR A 259 -1.64 -5.19 19.55
C THR A 259 -2.27 -5.50 18.19
N GLU A 260 -3.09 -4.57 17.65
CA GLU A 260 -3.72 -4.74 16.34
C GLU A 260 -2.67 -4.81 15.22
N LEU A 261 -1.65 -3.95 15.28
CA LEU A 261 -0.54 -3.93 14.34
C LEU A 261 0.22 -5.27 14.34
N THR A 262 0.61 -5.74 15.51
CA THR A 262 1.31 -7.02 15.68
C THR A 262 0.47 -8.19 15.14
N ASN A 263 -0.82 -8.22 15.49
CA ASN A 263 -1.75 -9.26 15.04
C ASN A 263 -1.98 -9.21 13.52
N THR A 264 -2.09 -8.00 12.95
CA THR A 264 -2.24 -7.83 11.51
C THR A 264 -1.02 -8.36 10.75
N ILE A 265 0.18 -7.99 11.18
CA ILE A 265 1.43 -8.48 10.57
C ILE A 265 1.54 -10.00 10.70
N ALA A 266 1.27 -10.57 11.89
CA ALA A 266 1.29 -12.01 12.10
C ALA A 266 0.29 -12.74 11.19
N THR A 267 -0.91 -12.17 11.02
CA THR A 267 -1.94 -12.71 10.11
C THR A 267 -1.46 -12.69 8.66
N LEU A 268 -0.86 -11.58 8.21
CA LEU A 268 -0.32 -11.46 6.85
C LEU A 268 0.86 -12.42 6.62
N LEU A 269 1.80 -12.53 7.56
CA LEU A 269 2.93 -13.47 7.50
C LEU A 269 2.43 -14.90 7.34
N LYS A 270 1.54 -15.34 8.22
CA LYS A 270 0.94 -16.67 8.18
C LYS A 270 0.17 -16.94 6.89
N THR A 271 -0.54 -15.92 6.37
CA THR A 271 -1.41 -16.09 5.20
C THR A 271 -0.62 -16.19 3.90
N TYR A 272 0.46 -15.41 3.77
CA TYR A 272 1.15 -15.19 2.50
C TYR A 272 2.59 -15.69 2.46
N ILE A 273 3.31 -15.72 3.58
CA ILE A 273 4.78 -15.92 3.58
C ILE A 273 5.18 -17.25 4.26
N GLU A 274 4.63 -17.53 5.44
CA GLU A 274 4.99 -18.71 6.21
C GLU A 274 4.36 -19.97 5.61
N LYS A 275 5.14 -21.07 5.60
CA LYS A 275 4.72 -22.38 5.11
C LYS A 275 4.31 -23.27 6.27
#